data_e448718c66c09c0411ab5741581f5e5d
#
_entry.id   e448718c66c09c0411ab5741581f5e5d
#
_cell.length_a   1.000
_cell.length_b   1.000
_cell.length_c   1.000
_cell.angle_alpha   90.00
_cell.angle_beta   90.00
_cell.angle_gamma   90.00
#
_symmetry.space_group_name_H-M   'P 1'
#
loop_
_entity.id
_entity.type
_entity.pdbx_description
1 polymer ?
#
loop_
_entity_poly.entity_id
_entity_poly.type
_entity_poly.pdbx_seq_one_letter_code
_entity_poly.pdbx_strand_id
1 'polypeptide(L)'
;MRPWPALLCVAFLLPVPAGGQSVTRRAFVDATHASGGAVLDLKPADFQITEAGAVCDVSSATLTQRPTRIVLMVDATDAVRQPIGQIRTAITTFLEAVDAENEMMFVTVAGTLQIRVAPTKDRAAMIKAARNLFGTSGASTTYRHVDDIFHRFGQTTGQRPVFVLVTAERYESTENINPQEIKHISDHFIARGGTLHSVRLRPTTAQTLRGGNVTALPVTQIVARDTGGAYTDTSPAGLLETLQRLADVINSAHASAAMVYEVEYTGPQIKGRKPTVPDVRVDREGIQLKVFASP
;
A
#
# COMPACT_ATOMS: atom_id res chain seq x y z
N MET A 1 5.77 -86.80 -11.12
CA MET A 1 4.92 -85.63 -11.10
C MET A 1 5.64 -84.56 -10.33
N ARG A 2 6.15 -83.51 -10.99
CA ARG A 2 6.83 -82.38 -10.38
C ARG A 2 5.84 -81.17 -10.36
N PRO A 3 5.67 -80.45 -9.25
CA PRO A 3 4.83 -79.28 -9.27
C PRO A 3 5.60 -78.06 -9.85
N TRP A 4 4.96 -77.30 -10.70
CA TRP A 4 5.44 -76.05 -11.26
C TRP A 4 5.27 -74.90 -10.23
N PRO A 5 6.23 -74.00 -10.09
CA PRO A 5 6.08 -72.86 -9.22
C PRO A 5 5.21 -71.77 -9.92
N ALA A 6 4.15 -71.35 -9.24
CA ALA A 6 3.34 -70.19 -9.66
C ALA A 6 4.16 -68.90 -9.42
N LEU A 7 4.40 -68.17 -10.51
CA LEU A 7 5.03 -66.83 -10.46
C LEU A 7 3.95 -65.83 -10.03
N LEU A 8 4.10 -65.28 -8.81
CA LEU A 8 3.27 -64.23 -8.29
C LEU A 8 3.78 -62.88 -8.87
N CYS A 9 3.13 -62.34 -9.89
CA CYS A 9 3.38 -60.96 -10.34
C CYS A 9 2.81 -59.94 -9.34
N VAL A 10 3.67 -59.35 -8.52
CA VAL A 10 3.33 -58.20 -7.70
C VAL A 10 3.33 -56.96 -8.60
N ALA A 11 2.16 -56.50 -8.99
CA ALA A 11 1.99 -55.22 -9.69
C ALA A 11 2.24 -54.08 -8.70
N PHE A 12 3.39 -53.42 -8.81
CA PHE A 12 3.63 -52.14 -8.13
C PHE A 12 2.73 -51.08 -8.77
N LEU A 13 1.63 -50.77 -8.12
CA LEU A 13 0.85 -49.58 -8.39
C LEU A 13 1.66 -48.38 -7.92
N LEU A 14 2.37 -47.70 -8.83
CA LEU A 14 2.94 -46.38 -8.60
C LEU A 14 1.78 -45.43 -8.33
N PRO A 15 1.81 -44.65 -7.25
CA PRO A 15 0.79 -43.63 -7.02
C PRO A 15 0.88 -42.61 -8.17
N VAL A 16 -0.17 -42.58 -8.99
CA VAL A 16 -0.39 -41.49 -9.95
C VAL A 16 -0.55 -40.20 -9.11
N PRO A 17 0.28 -39.18 -9.30
CA PRO A 17 0.07 -37.93 -8.59
C PRO A 17 -1.32 -37.44 -8.94
N ALA A 18 -2.17 -37.27 -7.94
CA ALA A 18 -3.48 -36.66 -8.10
C ALA A 18 -3.28 -35.27 -8.73
N GLY A 19 -3.61 -35.12 -9.99
CA GLY A 19 -3.49 -33.88 -10.73
C GLY A 19 -4.30 -32.79 -10.06
N GLY A 20 -3.72 -32.08 -9.08
CA GLY A 20 -4.29 -30.88 -8.53
C GLY A 20 -4.45 -29.85 -9.66
N GLN A 21 -5.60 -29.22 -9.75
CA GLN A 21 -5.78 -28.12 -10.68
C GLN A 21 -4.71 -27.08 -10.43
N SER A 22 -3.98 -26.70 -11.48
CA SER A 22 -3.00 -25.62 -11.44
C SER A 22 -3.68 -24.31 -11.79
N VAL A 23 -3.25 -23.22 -11.16
CA VAL A 23 -3.80 -21.88 -11.38
C VAL A 23 -2.63 -20.94 -11.71
N THR A 24 -2.77 -20.20 -12.79
CA THR A 24 -1.84 -19.14 -13.14
C THR A 24 -2.07 -17.92 -12.24
N ARG A 25 -1.01 -17.40 -11.68
CA ARG A 25 -0.98 -16.25 -10.79
C ARG A 25 0.12 -15.28 -11.19
N ARG A 26 0.08 -14.08 -10.60
CA ARG A 26 1.10 -13.06 -10.80
C ARG A 26 1.64 -12.59 -9.46
N ALA A 27 2.92 -12.30 -9.44
CA ALA A 27 3.58 -11.60 -8.34
C ALA A 27 4.33 -10.39 -8.91
N PHE A 28 4.36 -9.30 -8.14
CA PHE A 28 5.22 -8.18 -8.45
C PHE A 28 6.48 -8.28 -7.59
N VAL A 29 7.63 -8.22 -8.21
CA VAL A 29 8.92 -8.39 -7.54
C VAL A 29 9.77 -7.15 -7.79
N ASP A 30 10.05 -6.41 -6.74
CA ASP A 30 11.07 -5.37 -6.75
C ASP A 30 12.42 -6.03 -6.46
N ALA A 31 13.37 -5.86 -7.38
CA ALA A 31 14.70 -6.44 -7.28
C ALA A 31 15.73 -5.30 -7.24
N THR A 32 16.50 -5.24 -6.16
CA THR A 32 17.51 -4.21 -5.95
C THR A 32 18.87 -4.85 -5.60
N HIS A 33 19.96 -4.21 -6.02
CA HIS A 33 21.28 -4.58 -5.55
C HIS A 33 21.45 -4.27 -4.06
N ALA A 34 22.19 -5.07 -3.33
CA ALA A 34 22.51 -4.80 -1.91
C ALA A 34 23.20 -3.43 -1.71
N SER A 35 23.91 -2.93 -2.74
CA SER A 35 24.52 -1.60 -2.77
C SER A 35 23.55 -0.47 -3.15
N GLY A 36 22.27 -0.79 -3.44
CA GLY A 36 21.26 0.11 -3.99
C GLY A 36 21.19 0.04 -5.52
N GLY A 37 20.10 0.54 -6.06
CA GLY A 37 19.80 0.53 -7.50
C GLY A 37 19.00 -0.71 -7.94
N ALA A 38 18.11 -0.50 -8.93
CA ALA A 38 17.25 -1.54 -9.46
C ALA A 38 18.04 -2.53 -10.32
N VAL A 39 17.68 -3.83 -10.21
CA VAL A 39 18.16 -4.89 -11.10
C VAL A 39 17.17 -5.00 -12.25
N LEU A 40 17.62 -4.74 -13.47
CA LEU A 40 16.72 -4.58 -14.64
C LEU A 40 16.89 -5.69 -15.70
N ASP A 41 17.74 -6.69 -15.44
CA ASP A 41 18.17 -7.70 -16.42
C ASP A 41 17.80 -9.13 -16.06
N LEU A 42 16.89 -9.33 -15.06
CA LEU A 42 16.43 -10.66 -14.69
C LEU A 42 15.54 -11.28 -15.75
N LYS A 43 15.70 -12.58 -15.95
CA LYS A 43 14.92 -13.41 -16.88
C LYS A 43 13.99 -14.36 -16.11
N PRO A 44 12.97 -14.93 -16.73
CA PRO A 44 12.08 -15.90 -16.07
C PRO A 44 12.83 -17.04 -15.38
N ALA A 45 13.92 -17.53 -16.00
CA ALA A 45 14.74 -18.61 -15.46
C ALA A 45 15.53 -18.25 -14.18
N ASP A 46 15.70 -16.95 -13.90
CA ASP A 46 16.38 -16.48 -12.69
C ASP A 46 15.47 -16.57 -11.45
N PHE A 47 14.14 -16.68 -11.65
CA PHE A 47 13.16 -16.69 -10.57
C PHE A 47 12.82 -18.11 -10.12
N GLN A 48 12.88 -18.36 -8.82
CA GLN A 48 12.39 -19.57 -8.18
C GLN A 48 11.21 -19.17 -7.27
N ILE A 49 10.03 -19.70 -7.56
CA ILE A 49 8.82 -19.39 -6.81
C ILE A 49 8.33 -20.63 -6.09
N THR A 50 8.01 -20.47 -4.81
CA THR A 50 7.40 -21.50 -3.99
C THR A 50 6.13 -20.97 -3.35
N GLU A 51 5.04 -21.69 -3.50
CA GLU A 51 3.76 -21.35 -2.88
C GLU A 51 3.20 -22.55 -2.11
N ALA A 52 2.87 -22.34 -0.84
CA ALA A 52 2.42 -23.40 0.08
C ALA A 52 3.34 -24.64 0.12
N GLY A 53 4.65 -24.44 -0.04
CA GLY A 53 5.66 -25.49 -0.04
C GLY A 53 5.82 -26.22 -1.37
N ALA A 54 5.06 -25.88 -2.41
CA ALA A 54 5.21 -26.43 -3.75
C ALA A 54 6.01 -25.49 -4.65
N VAL A 55 6.91 -26.02 -5.44
CA VAL A 55 7.63 -25.27 -6.48
C VAL A 55 6.65 -24.96 -7.60
N CYS A 56 6.68 -23.73 -8.08
CA CYS A 56 5.80 -23.21 -9.13
C CYS A 56 6.60 -23.01 -10.42
N ASP A 57 5.94 -23.23 -11.56
CA ASP A 57 6.54 -22.97 -12.88
C ASP A 57 6.41 -21.51 -13.25
N VAL A 58 7.53 -20.82 -13.49
CA VAL A 58 7.57 -19.43 -13.94
C VAL A 58 7.46 -19.38 -15.45
N SER A 59 6.38 -18.80 -15.95
CA SER A 59 6.11 -18.68 -17.39
C SER A 59 6.64 -17.38 -18.00
N SER A 60 6.61 -16.29 -17.25
CA SER A 60 7.14 -15.01 -17.70
C SER A 60 7.66 -14.15 -16.54
N ALA A 61 8.59 -13.25 -16.85
CA ALA A 61 9.04 -12.19 -15.96
C ALA A 61 9.28 -10.95 -16.82
N THR A 62 8.36 -10.00 -16.74
CA THR A 62 8.39 -8.79 -17.54
C THR A 62 8.67 -7.58 -16.67
N LEU A 63 9.70 -6.82 -17.01
CA LEU A 63 9.95 -5.55 -16.33
C LEU A 63 8.83 -4.58 -16.71
N THR A 64 8.09 -4.11 -15.71
CA THR A 64 6.93 -3.24 -15.92
C THR A 64 6.93 -2.11 -14.90
N GLN A 65 6.19 -1.09 -15.21
CA GLN A 65 5.95 -0.01 -14.28
C GLN A 65 4.70 -0.32 -13.46
N ARG A 66 4.88 -0.48 -12.15
CA ARG A 66 3.75 -0.71 -11.26
C ARG A 66 2.95 0.59 -11.08
N PRO A 67 1.71 0.67 -11.56
CA PRO A 67 0.92 1.88 -11.43
C PRO A 67 0.70 2.24 -9.95
N THR A 68 0.57 3.52 -9.67
CA THR A 68 0.30 4.03 -8.31
C THR A 68 -1.17 4.38 -8.17
N ARG A 69 -1.77 3.98 -7.05
CA ARG A 69 -3.08 4.47 -6.62
C ARG A 69 -2.89 5.40 -5.43
N ILE A 70 -3.28 6.65 -5.58
CA ILE A 70 -3.18 7.65 -4.52
C ILE A 70 -4.52 7.78 -3.82
N VAL A 71 -4.55 7.54 -2.53
CA VAL A 71 -5.70 7.78 -1.67
C VAL A 71 -5.48 9.08 -0.92
N LEU A 72 -6.17 10.13 -1.33
CA LEU A 72 -6.18 11.41 -0.63
C LEU A 72 -7.25 11.38 0.46
N MET A 73 -6.82 11.39 1.70
CA MET A 73 -7.69 11.43 2.89
C MET A 73 -7.59 12.80 3.55
N VAL A 74 -8.73 13.41 3.79
CA VAL A 74 -8.79 14.74 4.41
C VAL A 74 -9.70 14.71 5.62
N ASP A 75 -9.15 15.15 6.74
CA ASP A 75 -9.94 15.47 7.93
C ASP A 75 -10.94 16.57 7.60
N ALA A 76 -12.21 16.28 7.79
CA ALA A 76 -13.32 17.19 7.57
C ALA A 76 -14.06 17.53 8.87
N THR A 77 -13.41 17.40 10.02
CA THR A 77 -13.99 17.78 11.32
C THR A 77 -14.09 19.30 11.46
N ASP A 78 -14.70 19.75 12.56
CA ASP A 78 -14.79 21.19 12.89
C ASP A 78 -13.42 21.86 12.99
N ALA A 79 -12.35 21.11 13.26
CA ALA A 79 -10.99 21.63 13.35
C ALA A 79 -10.49 22.26 12.03
N VAL A 80 -11.00 21.81 10.89
CA VAL A 80 -10.65 22.35 9.56
C VAL A 80 -11.58 23.46 9.07
N ARG A 81 -12.64 23.77 9.81
CA ARG A 81 -13.66 24.75 9.38
C ARG A 81 -13.05 26.12 9.13
N GLN A 82 -12.16 26.58 10.00
CA GLN A 82 -11.52 27.88 9.87
C GLN A 82 -10.52 27.94 8.69
N PRO A 83 -9.57 26.96 8.51
CA PRO A 83 -8.63 26.97 7.40
C PRO A 83 -9.17 26.32 6.10
N ILE A 84 -10.47 26.08 5.98
CA ILE A 84 -11.04 25.29 4.87
C ILE A 84 -10.70 25.87 3.49
N GLY A 85 -10.60 27.19 3.36
CA GLY A 85 -10.22 27.85 2.11
C GLY A 85 -8.80 27.49 1.68
N GLN A 86 -7.84 27.57 2.62
CA GLN A 86 -6.44 27.19 2.36
C GLN A 86 -6.33 25.69 2.04
N ILE A 87 -7.09 24.85 2.75
CA ILE A 87 -7.11 23.40 2.51
C ILE A 87 -7.62 23.10 1.09
N ARG A 88 -8.72 23.71 0.67
CA ARG A 88 -9.26 23.56 -0.70
C ARG A 88 -8.24 23.95 -1.77
N THR A 89 -7.60 25.11 -1.60
CA THR A 89 -6.57 25.57 -2.52
C THR A 89 -5.39 24.61 -2.57
N ALA A 90 -4.83 24.22 -1.43
CA ALA A 90 -3.68 23.35 -1.34
C ALA A 90 -3.96 21.97 -1.93
N ILE A 91 -5.14 21.39 -1.65
CA ILE A 91 -5.54 20.10 -2.23
C ILE A 91 -5.73 20.22 -3.74
N THR A 92 -6.36 21.29 -4.24
CA THR A 92 -6.53 21.50 -5.68
C THR A 92 -5.17 21.56 -6.37
N THR A 93 -4.23 22.34 -5.84
CA THR A 93 -2.86 22.42 -6.38
C THR A 93 -2.12 21.07 -6.34
N PHE A 94 -2.27 20.32 -5.25
CA PHE A 94 -1.72 18.95 -5.17
C PHE A 94 -2.27 18.04 -6.27
N LEU A 95 -3.60 18.07 -6.48
CA LEU A 95 -4.27 17.27 -7.51
C LEU A 95 -3.82 17.65 -8.94
N GLU A 96 -3.49 18.91 -9.17
CA GLU A 96 -2.96 19.40 -10.43
C GLU A 96 -1.48 19.04 -10.65
N ALA A 97 -0.70 18.97 -9.56
CA ALA A 97 0.74 18.69 -9.60
C ALA A 97 1.08 17.20 -9.70
N VAL A 98 0.21 16.32 -9.18
CA VAL A 98 0.43 14.87 -9.26
C VAL A 98 0.23 14.38 -10.68
N ASP A 99 1.14 13.49 -11.13
CA ASP A 99 1.13 12.89 -12.46
C ASP A 99 -0.27 12.36 -12.84
N ALA A 100 -0.72 12.72 -14.05
CA ALA A 100 -2.06 12.40 -14.56
C ALA A 100 -2.32 10.90 -14.71
N GLU A 101 -1.27 10.09 -14.88
CA GLU A 101 -1.39 8.64 -15.02
C GLU A 101 -1.76 7.91 -13.73
N ASN A 102 -1.55 8.54 -12.57
CA ASN A 102 -1.94 7.97 -11.30
C ASN A 102 -3.45 7.92 -11.14
N GLU A 103 -3.97 6.77 -10.74
CA GLU A 103 -5.34 6.66 -10.28
C GLU A 103 -5.47 7.26 -8.88
N MET A 104 -6.47 8.09 -8.66
CA MET A 104 -6.68 8.75 -7.37
C MET A 104 -8.07 8.48 -6.79
N MET A 105 -8.15 8.49 -5.47
CA MET A 105 -9.37 8.42 -4.70
C MET A 105 -9.41 9.57 -3.70
N PHE A 106 -10.58 10.16 -3.47
CA PHE A 106 -10.76 11.22 -2.48
C PHE A 106 -11.71 10.80 -1.38
N VAL A 107 -11.24 10.89 -0.15
CA VAL A 107 -11.96 10.47 1.05
C VAL A 107 -11.95 11.59 2.07
N THR A 108 -13.06 11.77 2.77
CA THR A 108 -13.13 12.65 3.94
C THR A 108 -13.44 11.86 5.20
N VAL A 109 -12.90 12.29 6.32
CA VAL A 109 -13.09 11.70 7.64
C VAL A 109 -13.61 12.74 8.59
N ALA A 110 -14.79 12.48 9.17
CA ALA A 110 -15.38 13.31 10.22
C ALA A 110 -16.36 12.46 11.04
N GLY A 111 -15.83 11.71 12.01
CA GLY A 111 -16.59 10.70 12.76
C GLY A 111 -16.93 9.46 11.94
N THR A 112 -17.19 9.62 10.66
CA THR A 112 -17.38 8.54 9.68
C THR A 112 -16.54 8.80 8.45
N LEU A 113 -16.15 7.70 7.80
CA LEU A 113 -15.44 7.73 6.54
C LEU A 113 -16.41 7.93 5.38
N GLN A 114 -16.15 8.91 4.52
CA GLN A 114 -16.96 9.18 3.32
C GLN A 114 -16.09 9.16 2.07
N ILE A 115 -16.41 8.29 1.12
CA ILE A 115 -15.81 8.30 -0.20
C ILE A 115 -16.46 9.42 -1.01
N ARG A 116 -15.68 10.48 -1.28
CA ARG A 116 -16.12 11.64 -2.06
C ARG A 116 -15.99 11.39 -3.55
N VAL A 117 -14.91 10.72 -3.93
CA VAL A 117 -14.65 10.26 -5.31
C VAL A 117 -14.04 8.87 -5.24
N ALA A 118 -14.67 7.91 -5.90
CA ALA A 118 -14.13 6.57 -6.07
C ALA A 118 -12.85 6.59 -6.93
N PRO A 119 -12.02 5.53 -6.90
CA PRO A 119 -10.80 5.48 -7.68
C PRO A 119 -11.03 5.85 -9.15
N THR A 120 -10.30 6.86 -9.63
CA THR A 120 -10.43 7.40 -10.99
C THR A 120 -9.17 8.14 -11.43
N LYS A 121 -8.98 8.30 -12.74
CA LYS A 121 -8.02 9.23 -13.35
C LYS A 121 -8.67 10.60 -13.69
N ASP A 122 -9.96 10.76 -13.48
CA ASP A 122 -10.68 12.02 -13.73
C ASP A 122 -10.29 13.09 -12.69
N ARG A 123 -9.31 13.92 -13.05
CA ARG A 123 -8.84 15.03 -12.21
C ARG A 123 -9.90 16.10 -12.00
N ALA A 124 -10.79 16.32 -12.98
CA ALA A 124 -11.84 17.31 -12.86
C ALA A 124 -12.85 16.93 -11.78
N ALA A 125 -13.23 15.66 -11.70
CA ALA A 125 -14.07 15.13 -10.63
C ALA A 125 -13.42 15.30 -9.25
N MET A 126 -12.11 15.01 -9.14
CA MET A 126 -11.34 15.16 -7.90
C MET A 126 -11.28 16.63 -7.46
N ILE A 127 -10.95 17.56 -8.36
CA ILE A 127 -10.88 19.00 -8.09
C ILE A 127 -12.25 19.55 -7.69
N LYS A 128 -13.32 19.12 -8.36
CA LYS A 128 -14.69 19.50 -8.01
C LYS A 128 -15.03 19.07 -6.58
N ALA A 129 -14.68 17.85 -6.20
CA ALA A 129 -14.91 17.36 -4.84
C ALA A 129 -14.09 18.13 -3.79
N ALA A 130 -12.83 18.45 -4.09
CA ALA A 130 -11.95 19.23 -3.22
C ALA A 130 -12.49 20.66 -2.98
N ARG A 131 -12.96 21.32 -4.03
CA ARG A 131 -13.58 22.65 -3.94
C ARG A 131 -14.87 22.66 -3.11
N ASN A 132 -15.58 21.54 -3.07
CA ASN A 132 -16.80 21.34 -2.28
C ASN A 132 -16.54 20.72 -0.90
N LEU A 133 -15.29 20.66 -0.45
CA LEU A 133 -14.95 20.21 0.90
C LEU A 133 -15.51 21.19 1.94
N PHE A 134 -16.10 20.67 3.00
CA PHE A 134 -16.57 21.47 4.15
C PHE A 134 -16.34 20.70 5.44
N GLY A 135 -16.16 21.44 6.54
CA GLY A 135 -16.04 20.86 7.87
C GLY A 135 -17.41 20.47 8.43
N THR A 136 -17.48 19.28 8.99
CA THR A 136 -18.67 18.74 9.67
C THR A 136 -18.36 18.46 11.14
N SER A 137 -19.38 18.39 11.99
CA SER A 137 -19.21 17.95 13.36
C SER A 137 -18.86 16.46 13.40
N GLY A 138 -17.96 16.08 14.30
CA GLY A 138 -17.56 14.70 14.52
C GLY A 138 -16.19 14.59 15.17
N ALA A 139 -15.94 13.51 15.89
CA ALA A 139 -14.61 13.17 16.37
C ALA A 139 -13.80 12.52 15.24
N SER A 140 -12.52 12.82 15.16
CA SER A 140 -11.64 12.16 14.23
C SER A 140 -10.90 11.02 14.92
N THR A 141 -10.98 9.82 14.35
CA THR A 141 -10.13 8.68 14.64
C THR A 141 -9.42 8.30 13.34
N THR A 142 -8.61 9.22 12.86
CA THR A 142 -8.08 9.22 11.50
C THR A 142 -7.28 7.97 11.18
N TYR A 143 -6.48 7.47 12.13
CA TYR A 143 -5.65 6.28 11.91
C TYR A 143 -6.47 5.00 11.69
N ARG A 144 -7.63 4.84 12.38
CA ARG A 144 -8.53 3.69 12.15
C ARG A 144 -9.14 3.72 10.77
N HIS A 145 -9.45 4.91 10.28
CA HIS A 145 -9.97 5.07 8.93
C HIS A 145 -8.88 4.86 7.86
N VAL A 146 -7.61 5.11 8.16
CA VAL A 146 -6.50 4.73 7.28
C VAL A 146 -6.48 3.21 7.08
N ASP A 147 -6.59 2.42 8.15
CA ASP A 147 -6.65 0.97 8.07
C ASP A 147 -7.91 0.46 7.34
N ASP A 148 -9.07 1.03 7.63
CA ASP A 148 -10.34 0.67 6.97
C ASP A 148 -10.29 0.93 5.45
N ILE A 149 -9.79 2.11 5.02
CA ILE A 149 -9.60 2.40 3.60
C ILE A 149 -8.53 1.52 2.98
N PHE A 150 -7.46 1.25 3.69
CA PHE A 150 -6.41 0.35 3.18
C PHE A 150 -6.98 -1.05 2.92
N HIS A 151 -7.79 -1.58 3.85
CA HIS A 151 -8.45 -2.87 3.67
C HIS A 151 -9.40 -2.90 2.48
N ARG A 152 -10.14 -1.82 2.24
CA ARG A 152 -11.12 -1.75 1.15
C ARG A 152 -10.49 -1.51 -0.22
N PHE A 153 -9.48 -0.67 -0.30
CA PHE A 153 -8.96 -0.15 -1.56
C PHE A 153 -7.44 -0.32 -1.76
N GLY A 154 -6.68 -0.44 -0.68
CA GLY A 154 -5.24 -0.67 -0.73
C GLY A 154 -4.85 -2.09 -1.18
N GLN A 155 -5.81 -3.00 -1.17
CA GLN A 155 -5.60 -4.40 -1.58
C GLN A 155 -5.80 -4.63 -3.08
N THR A 156 -6.01 -3.57 -3.86
CA THR A 156 -6.25 -3.71 -5.29
C THR A 156 -5.00 -4.23 -6.00
N THR A 157 -5.23 -5.21 -6.83
CA THR A 157 -4.24 -5.93 -7.62
C THR A 157 -3.38 -5.03 -8.47
N GLY A 158 -2.09 -5.24 -8.42
CA GLY A 158 -1.15 -4.64 -9.36
C GLY A 158 -0.80 -3.17 -9.14
N GLN A 159 -1.47 -2.45 -8.23
CA GLN A 159 -1.18 -1.05 -7.95
C GLN A 159 -0.42 -0.88 -6.63
N ARG A 160 0.49 0.10 -6.57
CA ARG A 160 1.17 0.52 -5.35
C ARG A 160 0.28 1.53 -4.62
N PRO A 161 -0.23 1.25 -3.42
CA PRO A 161 -1.05 2.20 -2.68
C PRO A 161 -0.17 3.29 -2.05
N VAL A 162 -0.48 4.55 -2.34
CA VAL A 162 0.12 5.72 -1.71
C VAL A 162 -1.00 6.50 -1.03
N PHE A 163 -0.91 6.64 0.28
CA PHE A 163 -1.87 7.39 1.07
C PHE A 163 -1.31 8.76 1.41
N VAL A 164 -2.11 9.78 1.17
CA VAL A 164 -1.83 11.16 1.56
C VAL A 164 -2.91 11.60 2.52
N LEU A 165 -2.54 11.74 3.78
CA LEU A 165 -3.44 12.18 4.84
C LEU A 165 -3.18 13.65 5.17
N VAL A 166 -4.23 14.47 5.13
CA VAL A 166 -4.24 15.83 5.64
C VAL A 166 -5.17 15.86 6.86
N THR A 167 -4.60 16.05 8.04
CA THR A 167 -5.35 16.03 9.31
C THR A 167 -5.11 17.30 10.13
N ALA A 168 -6.15 17.75 10.84
CA ALA A 168 -6.05 18.80 11.87
C ALA A 168 -6.23 18.21 13.28
N GLU A 169 -6.12 16.88 13.40
CA GLU A 169 -6.37 16.18 14.65
C GLU A 169 -5.38 16.60 15.74
N ARG A 170 -5.91 16.94 16.91
CA ARG A 170 -5.15 17.45 18.05
C ARG A 170 -4.61 16.36 18.96
N TYR A 171 -5.18 15.16 18.91
CA TYR A 171 -5.07 14.15 19.96
C TYR A 171 -4.72 12.72 19.48
N GLU A 172 -4.19 12.58 18.29
CA GLU A 172 -3.71 11.29 17.82
C GLU A 172 -2.39 10.94 18.52
N SER A 173 -2.46 10.65 19.83
CA SER A 173 -1.29 10.22 20.58
C SER A 173 -1.27 8.71 20.78
N THR A 174 -0.08 8.14 20.79
CA THR A 174 0.13 6.71 21.03
C THR A 174 -0.22 6.26 22.46
N GLU A 175 -0.51 7.17 23.39
CA GLU A 175 -0.73 6.86 24.81
C GLU A 175 -1.93 5.95 25.06
N ASN A 176 -2.95 6.01 24.18
CA ASN A 176 -4.20 5.25 24.32
C ASN A 176 -4.40 4.20 23.23
N ILE A 177 -3.37 3.92 22.44
CA ILE A 177 -3.46 3.00 21.30
C ILE A 177 -2.51 1.84 21.54
N ASN A 178 -3.03 0.63 21.36
CA ASN A 178 -2.21 -0.57 21.46
C ASN A 178 -1.06 -0.54 20.43
N PRO A 179 0.20 -0.63 20.86
CA PRO A 179 1.35 -0.67 19.94
C PRO A 179 1.24 -1.75 18.87
N GLN A 180 0.55 -2.85 19.16
CA GLN A 180 0.29 -3.92 18.22
C GLN A 180 -0.67 -3.51 17.10
N GLU A 181 -1.64 -2.64 17.37
CA GLU A 181 -2.54 -2.06 16.37
C GLU A 181 -1.77 -1.16 15.39
N ILE A 182 -0.87 -0.32 15.92
CA ILE A 182 0.00 0.53 15.08
C ILE A 182 0.89 -0.32 14.18
N LYS A 183 1.53 -1.33 14.76
CA LYS A 183 2.37 -2.26 14.01
C LYS A 183 1.58 -2.99 12.93
N HIS A 184 0.36 -3.43 13.22
CA HIS A 184 -0.52 -4.10 12.28
C HIS A 184 -0.82 -3.22 11.05
N ILE A 185 -1.13 -1.94 11.26
CA ILE A 185 -1.33 -0.97 10.18
C ILE A 185 -0.05 -0.84 9.34
N SER A 186 1.10 -0.63 9.98
CA SER A 186 2.39 -0.53 9.28
C SER A 186 2.70 -1.78 8.47
N ASP A 187 2.52 -2.97 9.05
CA ASP A 187 2.77 -4.26 8.39
C ASP A 187 1.88 -4.45 7.15
N HIS A 188 0.60 -4.02 7.22
CA HIS A 188 -0.31 -4.08 6.08
C HIS A 188 0.17 -3.23 4.90
N PHE A 189 0.62 -2.00 5.17
CA PHE A 189 1.19 -1.14 4.13
C PHE A 189 2.46 -1.75 3.54
N ILE A 190 3.39 -2.18 4.40
CA ILE A 190 4.67 -2.76 3.99
C ILE A 190 4.45 -3.99 3.12
N ALA A 191 3.55 -4.90 3.52
CA ALA A 191 3.23 -6.13 2.79
C ALA A 191 2.72 -5.87 1.36
N ARG A 192 2.17 -4.68 1.09
CA ARG A 192 1.66 -4.27 -0.23
C ARG A 192 2.55 -3.27 -0.96
N GLY A 193 3.70 -2.93 -0.39
CA GLY A 193 4.58 -1.86 -0.89
C GLY A 193 3.90 -0.50 -0.83
N GLY A 194 2.97 -0.34 0.10
CA GLY A 194 2.25 0.90 0.32
C GLY A 194 3.07 1.91 1.11
N THR A 195 2.73 3.19 0.94
CA THR A 195 3.37 4.30 1.65
C THR A 195 2.30 5.22 2.22
N LEU A 196 2.46 5.65 3.46
CA LEU A 196 1.62 6.68 4.08
C LEU A 196 2.41 7.98 4.20
N HIS A 197 1.92 9.06 3.61
CA HIS A 197 2.35 10.41 3.89
C HIS A 197 1.32 11.10 4.76
N SER A 198 1.74 11.76 5.82
CA SER A 198 0.84 12.47 6.76
C SER A 198 1.24 13.92 6.90
N VAL A 199 0.31 14.82 6.64
CA VAL A 199 0.45 16.26 6.82
C VAL A 199 -0.50 16.69 7.91
N ARG A 200 0.05 17.09 9.05
CA ARG A 200 -0.72 17.59 10.18
C ARG A 200 -0.75 19.11 10.20
N LEU A 201 -1.97 19.66 10.25
CA LEU A 201 -2.19 21.09 10.43
C LEU A 201 -2.04 21.46 11.89
N ARG A 202 -1.09 22.33 12.20
CA ARG A 202 -0.98 22.91 13.54
C ARG A 202 -2.12 23.89 13.78
N PRO A 203 -2.76 23.85 14.95
CA PRO A 203 -3.78 24.82 15.29
C PRO A 203 -3.18 26.24 15.40
N THR A 204 -3.90 27.22 14.89
CA THR A 204 -3.49 28.64 14.86
C THR A 204 -3.60 29.36 16.20
N THR A 205 -4.25 28.77 17.20
CA THR A 205 -4.49 29.41 18.50
C THR A 205 -3.74 28.71 19.63
N ALA A 206 -3.17 29.50 20.54
CA ALA A 206 -2.45 29.07 21.74
C ALA A 206 -3.25 28.25 22.77
N GLN A 207 -4.53 27.97 22.49
CA GLN A 207 -5.41 27.17 23.35
C GLN A 207 -5.03 25.68 23.47
N THR A 208 -4.08 25.23 22.70
CA THR A 208 -3.67 23.81 22.60
C THR A 208 -2.60 23.39 23.60
N LEU A 209 -2.04 24.28 24.38
CA LEU A 209 -0.98 23.94 25.36
C LEU A 209 -1.51 23.58 26.74
N ARG A 210 -2.83 23.48 26.95
CA ARG A 210 -3.40 23.01 28.23
C ARG A 210 -3.66 21.52 28.21
N GLY A 211 -2.68 20.77 28.70
CA GLY A 211 -2.89 19.44 29.31
C GLY A 211 -2.72 18.24 28.36
N GLY A 212 -1.53 17.97 27.92
CA GLY A 212 -1.13 16.69 27.40
C GLY A 212 0.39 16.60 27.46
N ASN A 213 0.92 15.52 27.99
CA ASN A 213 2.36 15.22 27.91
C ASN A 213 2.75 15.12 26.45
N VAL A 214 3.55 16.07 25.98
CA VAL A 214 3.95 16.24 24.56
C VAL A 214 4.96 15.15 24.10
N THR A 215 5.11 14.07 24.85
CA THR A 215 6.13 13.03 24.59
C THR A 215 5.66 11.89 23.69
N ALA A 216 4.35 11.71 23.50
CA ALA A 216 3.85 10.64 22.65
C ALA A 216 3.83 11.09 21.17
N LEU A 217 4.42 10.27 20.29
CA LEU A 217 4.41 10.50 18.86
C LEU A 217 3.01 10.26 18.28
N PRO A 218 2.55 11.05 17.30
CA PRO A 218 1.34 10.73 16.56
C PRO A 218 1.44 9.36 15.89
N VAL A 219 0.33 8.61 15.90
CA VAL A 219 0.27 7.29 15.25
C VAL A 219 0.64 7.38 13.78
N THR A 220 0.10 8.38 13.08
CA THR A 220 0.37 8.58 11.66
C THR A 220 1.83 8.93 11.37
N GLN A 221 2.56 9.50 12.34
CA GLN A 221 4.01 9.71 12.22
C GLN A 221 4.78 8.39 12.25
N ILE A 222 4.37 7.45 13.13
CA ILE A 222 5.01 6.13 13.23
C ILE A 222 4.75 5.36 11.94
N VAL A 223 3.49 5.27 11.49
CA VAL A 223 3.13 4.56 10.27
C VAL A 223 3.81 5.18 9.04
N ALA A 224 3.87 6.51 8.93
CA ALA A 224 4.59 7.18 7.85
C ALA A 224 6.06 6.77 7.83
N ARG A 225 6.75 6.86 8.95
CA ARG A 225 8.16 6.44 9.07
C ARG A 225 8.35 4.98 8.68
N ASP A 226 7.53 4.08 9.21
CA ASP A 226 7.67 2.64 9.02
C ASP A 226 7.40 2.22 7.57
N THR A 227 6.56 2.99 6.85
CA THR A 227 6.22 2.75 5.43
C THR A 227 7.07 3.55 4.44
N GLY A 228 8.08 4.28 4.94
CA GLY A 228 8.95 5.12 4.10
C GLY A 228 8.30 6.39 3.56
N GLY A 229 7.22 6.84 4.18
CA GLY A 229 6.55 8.09 3.86
C GLY A 229 7.05 9.28 4.68
N ALA A 230 6.55 10.47 4.36
CA ALA A 230 6.85 11.70 5.06
C ALA A 230 5.77 12.02 6.11
N TYR A 231 6.22 12.50 7.26
CA TYR A 231 5.36 13.16 8.23
C TYR A 231 5.76 14.64 8.34
N THR A 232 4.80 15.54 8.20
CA THR A 232 5.06 16.99 8.22
C THR A 232 4.02 17.71 9.07
N ASP A 233 4.48 18.49 10.03
CA ASP A 233 3.66 19.48 10.73
C ASP A 233 3.75 20.82 10.02
N THR A 234 2.61 21.38 9.63
CA THR A 234 2.56 22.67 8.92
C THR A 234 1.46 23.58 9.47
N SER A 235 1.57 24.86 9.21
CA SER A 235 0.47 25.80 9.41
C SER A 235 -0.50 25.74 8.23
N PRO A 236 -1.75 26.24 8.38
CA PRO A 236 -2.65 26.36 7.24
C PRO A 236 -2.06 27.17 6.07
N ALA A 237 -1.27 28.20 6.36
CA ALA A 237 -0.60 29.01 5.32
C ALA A 237 0.51 28.25 4.60
N GLY A 238 1.22 27.36 5.28
CA GLY A 238 2.29 26.53 4.69
C GLY A 238 1.79 25.27 4.00
N LEU A 239 0.49 24.95 4.09
CA LEU A 239 -0.07 23.70 3.55
C LEU A 239 0.12 23.57 2.05
N LEU A 240 -0.07 24.65 1.30
CA LEU A 240 0.08 24.65 -0.16
C LEU A 240 1.49 24.21 -0.57
N GLU A 241 2.51 24.86 -0.04
CA GLU A 241 3.91 24.50 -0.32
C GLU A 241 4.24 23.08 0.13
N THR A 242 3.71 22.64 1.29
CA THR A 242 3.91 21.29 1.79
C THR A 242 3.33 20.25 0.85
N LEU A 243 2.11 20.46 0.33
CA LEU A 243 1.48 19.51 -0.58
C LEU A 243 2.11 19.54 -1.98
N GLN A 244 2.61 20.70 -2.47
CA GLN A 244 3.37 20.76 -3.71
C GLN A 244 4.64 19.91 -3.61
N ARG A 245 5.45 20.12 -2.57
CA ARG A 245 6.65 19.29 -2.33
C ARG A 245 6.32 17.81 -2.20
N LEU A 246 5.20 17.47 -1.58
CA LEU A 246 4.76 16.09 -1.48
C LEU A 246 4.38 15.49 -2.84
N ALA A 247 3.75 16.27 -3.72
CA ALA A 247 3.47 15.84 -5.09
C ALA A 247 4.79 15.54 -5.84
N ASP A 248 5.81 16.40 -5.71
CA ASP A 248 7.12 16.17 -6.31
C ASP A 248 7.80 14.89 -5.76
N VAL A 249 7.71 14.65 -4.46
CA VAL A 249 8.21 13.41 -3.83
C VAL A 249 7.48 12.18 -4.37
N ILE A 250 6.15 12.24 -4.50
CA ILE A 250 5.35 11.12 -5.03
C ILE A 250 5.69 10.86 -6.49
N ASN A 251 5.77 11.90 -7.32
CA ASN A 251 6.11 11.79 -8.75
C ASN A 251 7.54 11.23 -8.93
N SER A 252 8.52 11.72 -8.14
CA SER A 252 9.90 11.23 -8.19
C SER A 252 10.02 9.79 -7.71
N ALA A 253 9.33 9.43 -6.63
CA ALA A 253 9.29 8.06 -6.13
C ALA A 253 8.58 7.13 -7.12
N HIS A 254 7.57 7.62 -7.84
CA HIS A 254 6.93 6.87 -8.92
C HIS A 254 7.91 6.58 -10.05
N ALA A 255 8.68 7.57 -10.47
CA ALA A 255 9.68 7.40 -11.53
C ALA A 255 10.81 6.42 -11.18
N SER A 256 11.22 6.39 -9.89
CA SER A 256 12.37 5.57 -9.44
C SER A 256 11.98 4.19 -8.90
N ALA A 257 10.84 4.07 -8.21
CA ALA A 257 10.36 2.82 -7.60
C ALA A 257 9.33 2.08 -8.46
N ALA A 258 9.14 2.52 -9.71
CA ALA A 258 8.08 2.03 -10.56
C ALA A 258 8.46 0.76 -11.32
N MET A 259 9.75 0.47 -11.49
CA MET A 259 10.19 -0.70 -12.25
C MET A 259 10.19 -1.93 -11.34
N VAL A 260 9.24 -2.82 -11.57
CA VAL A 260 9.12 -4.11 -10.90
C VAL A 260 9.00 -5.20 -11.95
N TYR A 261 9.36 -6.41 -11.60
CA TYR A 261 9.04 -7.56 -12.42
C TYR A 261 7.61 -8.01 -12.15
N GLU A 262 6.76 -8.02 -13.16
CA GLU A 262 5.54 -8.79 -13.17
C GLU A 262 5.90 -10.23 -13.54
N VAL A 263 5.88 -11.12 -12.56
CA VAL A 263 6.23 -12.52 -12.72
C VAL A 263 4.95 -13.33 -12.77
N GLU A 264 4.70 -14.00 -13.90
CA GLU A 264 3.60 -14.93 -14.05
C GLU A 264 4.08 -16.35 -13.77
N TYR A 265 3.36 -17.07 -12.91
CA TYR A 265 3.71 -18.42 -12.50
C TYR A 265 2.49 -19.30 -12.34
N THR A 266 2.66 -20.59 -12.51
CA THR A 266 1.63 -21.61 -12.32
C THR A 266 1.91 -22.38 -11.04
N GLY A 267 0.95 -22.36 -10.12
CA GLY A 267 1.06 -23.01 -8.81
C GLY A 267 -0.17 -23.87 -8.49
N PRO A 268 -0.14 -24.60 -7.36
CA PRO A 268 -1.26 -25.47 -6.94
C PRO A 268 -2.50 -24.65 -6.59
N GLN A 269 -3.68 -25.17 -6.88
CA GLN A 269 -4.93 -24.59 -6.42
C GLN A 269 -5.11 -24.89 -4.93
N ILE A 270 -5.06 -23.85 -4.09
CA ILE A 270 -5.23 -23.97 -2.64
C ILE A 270 -6.70 -23.67 -2.31
N LYS A 271 -7.48 -24.73 -2.04
CA LYS A 271 -8.91 -24.56 -1.66
C LYS A 271 -9.02 -23.86 -0.30
N GLY A 272 -9.87 -22.82 -0.24
CA GLY A 272 -10.26 -22.16 1.02
C GLY A 272 -9.23 -21.23 1.64
N ARG A 273 -8.09 -20.94 1.02
CA ARG A 273 -7.13 -19.93 1.46
C ARG A 273 -7.16 -18.69 0.58
N LYS A 274 -7.03 -17.53 1.23
CA LYS A 274 -6.72 -16.28 0.51
C LYS A 274 -5.32 -16.42 -0.13
N PRO A 275 -5.09 -15.82 -1.30
CA PRO A 275 -3.76 -15.79 -1.90
C PRO A 275 -2.75 -15.26 -0.90
N THR A 276 -1.69 -16.01 -0.65
CA THR A 276 -0.56 -15.58 0.18
C THR A 276 0.53 -15.02 -0.74
N VAL A 277 1.36 -14.14 -0.20
CA VAL A 277 2.58 -13.71 -0.90
C VAL A 277 3.44 -14.96 -1.12
N PRO A 278 3.80 -15.30 -2.37
CA PRO A 278 4.67 -16.44 -2.63
C PRO A 278 6.09 -16.17 -2.10
N ASP A 279 6.82 -17.22 -1.73
CA ASP A 279 8.27 -17.12 -1.50
C ASP A 279 8.96 -17.09 -2.86
N VAL A 280 9.65 -15.97 -3.13
CA VAL A 280 10.37 -15.74 -4.38
C VAL A 280 11.85 -15.59 -4.09
N ARG A 281 12.66 -16.31 -4.83
CA ARG A 281 14.13 -16.24 -4.80
C ARG A 281 14.67 -16.01 -6.20
N VAL A 282 15.84 -15.40 -6.25
CA VAL A 282 16.60 -15.23 -7.48
C VAL A 282 17.96 -15.87 -7.28
N ASP A 283 18.36 -16.72 -8.23
CA ASP A 283 19.67 -17.41 -8.19
C ASP A 283 20.79 -16.47 -8.66
N ARG A 284 20.92 -15.33 -7.94
CA ARG A 284 21.96 -14.33 -8.18
C ARG A 284 22.34 -13.67 -6.85
N GLU A 285 23.62 -13.70 -6.50
CA GLU A 285 24.12 -13.11 -5.26
C GLU A 285 23.96 -11.58 -5.23
N GLY A 286 23.78 -11.05 -4.02
CA GLY A 286 23.73 -9.60 -3.78
C GLY A 286 22.45 -8.93 -4.24
N ILE A 287 21.39 -9.67 -4.56
CA ILE A 287 20.06 -9.14 -4.88
C ILE A 287 19.15 -9.23 -3.66
N GLN A 288 18.49 -8.13 -3.35
CA GLN A 288 17.42 -8.05 -2.38
C GLN A 288 16.08 -8.00 -3.11
N LEU A 289 15.14 -8.82 -2.69
CA LEU A 289 13.81 -8.89 -3.27
C LEU A 289 12.76 -8.37 -2.30
N LYS A 290 11.81 -7.58 -2.83
CA LYS A 290 10.57 -7.26 -2.16
C LYS A 290 9.41 -7.77 -3.01
N VAL A 291 8.63 -8.69 -2.46
CA VAL A 291 7.59 -9.41 -3.20
C VAL A 291 6.22 -8.88 -2.79
N PHE A 292 5.39 -8.61 -3.78
CA PHE A 292 4.02 -8.17 -3.58
C PHE A 292 3.10 -9.17 -4.29
N ALA A 293 2.18 -9.79 -3.55
CA ALA A 293 1.19 -10.65 -4.16
C ALA A 293 0.24 -9.84 -5.05
N SER A 294 -0.08 -10.39 -6.22
CA SER A 294 -1.30 -10.03 -6.93
C SER A 294 -2.43 -10.84 -6.31
N PRO A 295 -3.56 -10.25 -5.91
CA PRO A 295 -4.74 -11.00 -5.49
C PRO A 295 -5.32 -11.83 -6.62
#